data_80be7384522237b7efaa5919f7e09652
#
_entry.id   80be7384522237b7efaa5919f7e09652
#
_cell.length_a   1.000
_cell.length_b   1.000
_cell.length_c   1.000
_cell.angle_alpha   90.00
_cell.angle_beta   90.00
_cell.angle_gamma   90.00
#
_symmetry.space_group_name_H-M   'P 1'
#
loop_
_entity.id
_entity.type
_entity.pdbx_description
1 polymer ?
#
loop_
_entity_poly.entity_id
_entity_poly.type
_entity_poly.pdbx_seq_one_letter_code
_entity_poly.pdbx_strand_id
1 'polypeptide(L)'
;MLFHAEMEVRIPHDADPEHIARLQAEEKACAQQLQRTGEWRHLWRVAGRYANVSILDVRTIDRLHELLSELPLFPYLDVRVTPLATHPSAISDLVRPDELSTRPR
;
A
#
# COMPACT_ATOMS: atom_id res chain seq x y z
N MET A 1 -12.07 -3.59 2.74
CA MET A 1 -12.13 -2.35 1.92
C MET A 1 -10.84 -2.21 1.13
N LEU A 2 -10.97 -1.90 -0.14
CA LEU A 2 -9.81 -1.74 -1.02
C LEU A 2 -9.45 -0.27 -1.18
N PHE A 3 -8.16 0.00 -1.12
CA PHE A 3 -7.61 1.33 -1.33
C PHE A 3 -6.45 1.25 -2.31
N HIS A 4 -6.43 2.18 -3.25
CA HIS A 4 -5.27 2.45 -4.08
C HIS A 4 -4.41 3.47 -3.35
N ALA A 5 -3.13 3.19 -3.22
CA ALA A 5 -2.18 4.13 -2.64
C ALA A 5 -1.01 4.33 -3.58
N GLU A 6 -0.72 5.58 -3.91
CA GLU A 6 0.51 5.94 -4.60
C GLU A 6 1.45 6.57 -3.58
N MET A 7 2.65 6.02 -3.46
CA MET A 7 3.62 6.46 -2.48
C MET A 7 4.91 6.85 -3.19
N GLU A 8 5.34 8.08 -2.99
CA GLU A 8 6.62 8.57 -3.50
C GLU A 8 7.56 8.82 -2.33
N VAL A 9 8.77 8.28 -2.42
CA VAL A 9 9.78 8.47 -1.38
C VAL A 9 10.60 9.71 -1.71
N ARG A 10 10.63 10.65 -0.78
CA ARG A 10 11.39 11.90 -0.90
C ARG A 10 12.37 12.02 0.24
N ILE A 11 13.59 11.57 0.02
CA ILE A 11 14.64 11.60 1.02
C ILE A 11 15.45 12.88 0.83
N PRO A 12 15.59 13.71 1.90
CA PRO A 12 16.44 14.89 1.80
C PRO A 12 17.87 14.51 1.46
N HIS A 13 18.54 15.31 0.63
CA HIS A 13 19.91 15.01 0.21
C HIS A 13 20.92 15.09 1.36
N ASP A 14 20.58 15.78 2.45
CA ASP A 14 21.41 15.89 3.65
C ASP A 14 21.09 14.84 4.72
N ALA A 15 20.18 13.90 4.43
CA ALA A 15 19.86 12.81 5.33
C ALA A 15 21.08 11.88 5.49
N ASP A 16 21.25 11.32 6.70
CA ASP A 16 22.32 10.36 6.98
C ASP A 16 22.10 9.08 6.16
N PRO A 17 23.03 8.72 5.24
CA PRO A 17 22.86 7.54 4.40
C PRO A 17 22.70 6.23 5.16
N GLU A 18 23.40 6.07 6.27
CA GLU A 18 23.31 4.84 7.08
C GLU A 18 21.94 4.72 7.74
N HIS A 19 21.42 5.82 8.25
CA HIS A 19 20.08 5.85 8.84
C HIS A 19 19.02 5.50 7.79
N ILE A 20 19.10 6.10 6.61
CA ILE A 20 18.17 5.82 5.52
C ILE A 20 18.26 4.36 5.08
N ALA A 21 19.47 3.80 4.99
CA ALA A 21 19.63 2.40 4.62
C ALA A 21 18.96 1.46 5.63
N ARG A 22 19.04 1.77 6.92
CA ARG A 22 18.34 1.00 7.96
C ARG A 22 16.83 1.10 7.80
N LEU A 23 16.31 2.29 7.56
CA LEU A 23 14.87 2.49 7.35
C LEU A 23 14.38 1.74 6.11
N GLN A 24 15.16 1.74 5.04
CA GLN A 24 14.81 1.00 3.81
C GLN A 24 14.75 -0.50 4.05
N ALA A 25 15.68 -1.05 4.83
CA ALA A 25 15.67 -2.47 5.17
C ALA A 25 14.46 -2.82 6.06
N GLU A 26 14.15 -1.98 7.03
CA GLU A 26 12.98 -2.15 7.90
C GLU A 26 11.68 -2.02 7.11
N GLU A 27 11.62 -1.07 6.17
CA GLU A 27 10.47 -0.87 5.30
C GLU A 27 10.20 -2.11 4.47
N LYS A 28 11.25 -2.69 3.87
CA LYS A 28 11.14 -3.92 3.08
C LYS A 28 10.56 -5.05 3.92
N ALA A 29 11.08 -5.25 5.12
CA ALA A 29 10.59 -6.30 6.01
C ALA A 29 9.13 -6.08 6.40
N CYS A 30 8.76 -4.84 6.72
CA CYS A 30 7.40 -4.46 7.07
C CYS A 30 6.45 -4.69 5.91
N ALA A 31 6.80 -4.23 4.71
CA ALA A 31 5.98 -4.40 3.51
C ALA A 31 5.78 -5.89 3.16
N GLN A 32 6.82 -6.70 3.29
CA GLN A 32 6.71 -8.13 3.03
C GLN A 32 5.81 -8.82 4.05
N GLN A 33 5.90 -8.45 5.33
CA GLN A 33 5.03 -9.00 6.35
C GLN A 33 3.56 -8.65 6.10
N LEU A 34 3.27 -7.41 5.75
CA LEU A 34 1.91 -6.97 5.44
C LEU A 34 1.37 -7.66 4.18
N GLN A 35 2.22 -8.00 3.22
CA GLN A 35 1.82 -8.79 2.07
C GLN A 35 1.45 -10.22 2.48
N ARG A 36 2.18 -10.81 3.42
CA ARG A 36 1.87 -12.16 3.94
C ARG A 36 0.53 -12.19 4.68
N THR A 37 0.19 -11.12 5.39
CA THR A 37 -1.11 -11.03 6.08
C THR A 37 -2.27 -10.77 5.12
N GLY A 38 -1.99 -10.34 3.89
CA GLY A 38 -2.99 -9.97 2.90
C GLY A 38 -3.44 -8.51 2.96
N GLU A 39 -3.02 -7.74 3.96
CA GLU A 39 -3.39 -6.32 4.05
C GLU A 39 -2.73 -5.49 2.96
N TRP A 40 -1.49 -5.81 2.58
CA TRP A 40 -0.83 -5.19 1.42
C TRP A 40 -0.97 -6.15 0.24
N ARG A 41 -2.05 -6.01 -0.49
CA ARG A 41 -2.47 -7.00 -1.46
C ARG A 41 -1.61 -7.01 -2.72
N HIS A 42 -1.25 -5.82 -3.23
CA HIS A 42 -0.41 -5.66 -4.42
C HIS A 42 0.56 -4.50 -4.21
N LEU A 43 1.76 -4.67 -4.75
CA LEU A 43 2.82 -3.68 -4.63
C LEU A 43 3.62 -3.67 -5.94
N TRP A 44 3.62 -2.54 -6.64
CA TRP A 44 4.38 -2.36 -7.88
C TRP A 44 5.26 -1.13 -7.80
N ARG A 45 6.44 -1.23 -8.39
CA ARG A 45 7.31 -0.08 -8.59
C ARG A 45 6.80 0.75 -9.76
N VAL A 46 6.75 2.08 -9.60
CA VAL A 46 6.54 2.97 -10.74
C VAL A 46 7.84 3.02 -11.52
N ALA A 47 7.78 2.64 -12.81
CA ALA A 47 8.99 2.59 -13.63
C ALA A 47 9.65 3.97 -13.71
N GLY A 48 10.96 4.01 -13.42
CA GLY A 48 11.75 5.22 -13.51
C GLY A 48 11.64 6.18 -12.32
N ARG A 49 10.89 5.82 -11.27
CA ARG A 49 10.70 6.69 -10.09
C ARG A 49 10.89 5.92 -8.78
N TYR A 50 11.32 6.61 -7.74
CA TYR A 50 11.33 6.04 -6.40
C TYR A 50 9.93 6.19 -5.79
N ALA A 51 9.02 5.42 -6.35
CA ALA A 51 7.61 5.46 -6.01
C ALA A 51 6.99 4.09 -6.24
N ASN A 52 5.87 3.83 -5.57
CA ASN A 52 5.12 2.60 -5.78
C ASN A 52 3.64 2.90 -5.94
N VAL A 53 2.95 1.94 -6.56
CA VAL A 53 1.50 1.87 -6.59
C VAL A 53 1.11 0.60 -5.83
N SER A 54 0.21 0.75 -4.89
CA SER A 54 -0.19 -0.33 -3.99
C SER A 54 -1.69 -0.47 -3.94
N ILE A 55 -2.14 -1.70 -3.71
CA ILE A 55 -3.53 -1.99 -3.35
C ILE A 55 -3.50 -2.55 -1.94
N LEU A 56 -4.24 -1.89 -1.05
CA LEU A 56 -4.35 -2.26 0.35
C LEU A 56 -5.76 -2.76 0.63
N ASP A 57 -5.86 -3.85 1.36
CA ASP A 57 -7.12 -4.48 1.71
C ASP A 57 -7.21 -4.50 3.23
N VAL A 58 -7.93 -3.54 3.79
CA VAL A 58 -8.04 -3.33 5.23
C VAL A 58 -9.48 -3.18 5.65
N ARG A 59 -9.76 -3.38 6.92
CA ARG A 59 -11.13 -3.37 7.44
C ARG A 59 -11.74 -1.98 7.50
N THR A 60 -10.92 -0.97 7.81
CA THR A 60 -11.38 0.41 8.02
C THR A 60 -10.35 1.39 7.50
N ILE A 61 -10.78 2.64 7.28
CA ILE A 61 -9.86 3.72 6.93
C ILE A 61 -8.89 4.02 8.09
N ASP A 62 -9.33 3.82 9.32
CA ASP A 62 -8.45 4.00 10.49
C ASP A 62 -7.32 2.98 10.48
N ARG A 63 -7.62 1.73 10.13
CA ARG A 63 -6.56 0.70 9.98
C ARG A 63 -5.60 1.06 8.86
N LEU A 64 -6.10 1.59 7.75
CA LEU A 64 -5.25 2.05 6.66
C LEU A 64 -4.27 3.12 7.15
N HIS A 65 -4.76 4.12 7.85
CA HIS A 65 -3.92 5.20 8.37
C HIS A 65 -2.89 4.67 9.38
N GLU A 66 -3.31 3.79 10.27
CA GLU A 66 -2.41 3.15 11.23
C GLU A 66 -1.28 2.40 10.51
N LEU A 67 -1.64 1.58 9.52
CA LEU A 67 -0.69 0.80 8.74
C LEU A 67 0.33 1.71 8.02
N LEU A 68 -0.16 2.75 7.35
CA LEU A 68 0.70 3.67 6.60
C LEU A 68 1.61 4.48 7.55
N SER A 69 1.07 4.96 8.66
CA SER A 69 1.83 5.80 9.59
C SER A 69 2.88 5.03 10.36
N GLU A 70 2.77 3.72 10.44
CA GLU A 70 3.77 2.84 11.08
C GLU A 70 4.90 2.43 10.14
N LEU A 71 4.80 2.73 8.84
CA LEU A 71 5.87 2.42 7.90
C LEU A 71 7.14 3.18 8.29
N PRO A 72 8.31 2.50 8.35
CA PRO A 72 9.56 3.15 8.74
C PRO A 72 9.92 4.38 7.90
N LEU A 73 9.58 4.38 6.60
CA LEU A 73 9.83 5.52 5.72
C LEU A 73 8.71 6.56 5.73
N PHE A 74 7.68 6.40 6.55
CA PHE A 74 6.52 7.30 6.52
C PHE A 74 6.89 8.79 6.54
N PRO A 75 7.86 9.27 7.36
CA PRO A 75 8.23 10.69 7.35
C PRO A 75 8.72 11.21 6.01
N TYR A 76 9.13 10.32 5.12
CA TYR A 76 9.67 10.67 3.81
C TYR A 76 8.72 10.30 2.66
N LEU A 77 7.49 9.86 2.99
CA LEU A 77 6.51 9.45 1.98
C LEU A 77 5.54 10.57 1.67
N ASP A 78 5.33 10.78 0.37
CA ASP A 78 4.18 11.52 -0.13
C ASP A 78 3.15 10.47 -0.57
N VAL A 79 2.04 10.37 0.16
CA VAL A 79 1.06 9.31 -0.02
C VAL A 79 -0.26 9.89 -0.52
N ARG A 80 -0.78 9.30 -1.60
CA ARG A 80 -2.11 9.62 -2.13
C ARG A 80 -2.96 8.38 -2.08
N VAL A 81 -4.08 8.44 -1.37
CA VAL A 81 -4.98 7.32 -1.17
C VAL A 81 -6.28 7.57 -1.91
N THR A 82 -6.75 6.53 -2.63
CA THR A 82 -8.04 6.56 -3.31
C THR A 82 -8.82 5.32 -2.86
N PRO A 83 -9.98 5.48 -2.22
CA PRO A 83 -10.83 4.34 -1.90
C PRO A 83 -11.43 3.77 -3.18
N LEU A 84 -11.54 2.45 -3.23
CA LEU A 84 -12.02 1.73 -4.41
C LEU A 84 -13.34 1.03 -4.10
N ALA A 85 -14.31 1.22 -4.98
CA ALA A 85 -15.58 0.52 -4.94
C ALA A 85 -15.64 -0.52 -6.06
N THR A 86 -16.49 -1.52 -5.90
CA THR A 86 -16.73 -2.49 -6.95
C THR A 86 -17.39 -1.80 -8.16
N HIS A 87 -16.79 -1.98 -9.33
CA HIS A 87 -17.38 -1.45 -10.56
C HIS A 87 -18.49 -2.38 -11.05
N PRO A 88 -19.64 -1.84 -11.49
CA PRO A 88 -20.76 -2.68 -11.95
C PRO A 88 -20.40 -3.58 -13.15
N SER A 89 -19.40 -3.20 -13.93
CA SER A 89 -18.94 -3.97 -15.10
C SER A 89 -17.78 -4.91 -14.81
N ALA A 90 -17.38 -5.04 -13.52
CA ALA A 90 -16.30 -5.95 -13.16
C ALA A 90 -16.72 -7.40 -13.43
N ILE A 91 -15.81 -8.16 -14.04
CA ILE A 91 -16.04 -9.59 -14.31
C ILE A 91 -15.84 -10.35 -13.01
N SER A 92 -16.80 -11.20 -12.64
CA SER A 92 -16.83 -11.86 -11.34
C SER A 92 -15.66 -12.81 -11.10
N ASP A 93 -15.06 -13.39 -12.15
CA ASP A 93 -13.91 -14.27 -12.01
C ASP A 93 -12.60 -13.54 -11.72
N LEU A 94 -12.60 -12.20 -11.75
CA LEU A 94 -11.45 -11.38 -11.38
C LEU A 94 -11.45 -10.99 -9.90
N VAL A 95 -12.48 -11.34 -9.14
CA VAL A 95 -12.56 -11.06 -7.71
C VAL A 95 -12.45 -12.35 -6.91
N ARG A 96 -12.06 -12.22 -5.62
CA ARG A 96 -11.94 -13.38 -4.75
C ARG A 96 -13.32 -13.95 -4.42
N PRO A 97 -13.43 -15.26 -4.15
CA PRO A 97 -14.73 -15.89 -3.83
C PRO A 97 -15.46 -15.23 -2.66
N ASP A 98 -14.74 -14.78 -1.63
CA ASP A 98 -15.34 -14.09 -0.48
C ASP A 98 -15.90 -12.72 -0.85
N GLU A 99 -15.35 -12.07 -1.86
CA GLU A 99 -15.87 -10.80 -2.38
C GLU A 99 -17.13 -11.03 -3.21
N LEU A 100 -17.21 -12.13 -3.94
CA LEU A 100 -18.36 -12.46 -4.76
C LEU A 100 -19.64 -12.57 -3.94
N SER A 101 -19.57 -13.12 -2.73
CA SER A 101 -20.74 -13.33 -1.89
C SER A 101 -21.34 -12.04 -1.36
N THR A 102 -20.60 -10.92 -1.40
CA THR A 102 -21.03 -9.63 -0.88
C THR A 102 -21.32 -8.60 -1.96
N ARG A 103 -21.12 -8.96 -3.24
CA ARG A 103 -21.34 -8.04 -4.34
C ARG A 103 -22.82 -7.79 -4.57
N PRO A 104 -23.24 -6.54 -4.73
CA PRO A 104 -24.61 -6.23 -5.16
C PRO A 104 -24.81 -6.67 -6.62
N ARG A 105 -26.02 -7.00 -6.91
CA ARG A 105 -26.42 -7.38 -8.27
C ARG A 105 -26.98 -6.20 -9.02
#